data_3d39ca2408c76cbf35666ecfccaae1bf
#
_entry.id   3d39ca2408c76cbf35666ecfccaae1bf
#
_cell.length_a   1.000
_cell.length_b   1.000
_cell.length_c   1.000
_cell.angle_alpha   90.00
_cell.angle_beta   90.00
_cell.angle_gamma   90.00
#
_symmetry.space_group_name_H-M   'P 1'
#
loop_
_entity.id
_entity.type
_entity.pdbx_description
1 polymer ?
#
loop_
_entity_poly.entity_id
_entity_poly.type
_entity_poly.pdbx_seq_one_letter_code
_entity_poly.pdbx_strand_id
1 'polypeptide(L)'
;MKKLLNFKNSIIMIIGSLLCLSGLIGCSSTSVSNGVGQALNIIEQVTDSSNKNNIVLNNPTENSNESNIDINNIPAYSGNDYIVLNNNIPNFSDYDLTTTSFEEYSPLDSLGRCGVAYANIGTDLMPTEERESISSVKPSGWQSIKYDIVEGKYLYNRSHLIGFQLTAENANKSNLITGTRYFNANLMLPYENMVADYIKETNNHVLYRVTPVFEGNNLVATGVQMEAKSVEDNGEGIEFNVFVYNVQPGITIDYATGASALASEEIHSEESSNNSSNKKTIIRGNSKSKIYHCPGQRDYENMSDSVYLINFNSEEEAIAAGYRKASK
;
A
#
# COMPACT_ATOMS: atom_id res chain seq x y z
N MET A 1 26.09 42.17 33.25
CA MET A 1 27.36 42.13 32.49
C MET A 1 27.16 41.19 31.33
N LYS A 2 26.76 41.75 30.19
CA LYS A 2 27.45 41.95 28.90
C LYS A 2 28.25 40.75 28.44
N LYS A 3 27.74 40.08 27.34
CA LYS A 3 28.41 40.05 26.05
C LYS A 3 27.47 39.52 24.96
N LEU A 4 27.05 40.44 24.09
CA LEU A 4 26.61 40.18 22.74
C LEU A 4 27.80 39.69 21.90
N LEU A 5 27.58 38.79 20.97
CA LEU A 5 28.39 38.67 19.79
C LEU A 5 27.48 38.49 18.56
N ASN A 6 27.42 39.55 17.78
CA ASN A 6 26.92 39.59 16.39
C ASN A 6 27.88 38.84 15.46
N PHE A 7 27.32 38.08 14.51
CA PHE A 7 28.04 37.82 13.24
C PHE A 7 27.14 38.17 12.07
N LYS A 8 27.66 39.09 11.27
CA LYS A 8 27.08 39.70 10.08
C LYS A 8 27.37 38.81 8.84
N ASN A 9 26.38 38.76 7.98
CA ASN A 9 26.35 38.76 6.50
C ASN A 9 27.63 38.39 5.73
N SER A 10 27.46 37.50 4.77
CA SER A 10 28.08 37.58 3.46
C SER A 10 27.16 37.08 2.37
N ILE A 11 26.58 38.02 1.64
CA ILE A 11 25.93 37.87 0.35
C ILE A 11 27.05 37.86 -0.69
N ILE A 12 27.10 36.85 -1.53
CA ILE A 12 27.86 36.89 -2.79
C ILE A 12 26.86 36.80 -3.94
N MET A 13 26.60 37.93 -4.56
CA MET A 13 26.02 38.06 -5.89
C MET A 13 27.08 37.72 -6.92
N ILE A 14 26.77 36.82 -7.85
CA ILE A 14 27.49 36.73 -9.12
C ILE A 14 26.51 37.08 -10.24
N ILE A 15 26.67 38.29 -10.77
CA ILE A 15 26.08 38.76 -12.02
C ILE A 15 27.08 38.44 -13.12
N GLY A 16 26.66 37.71 -14.12
CA GLY A 16 27.44 37.41 -15.31
C GLY A 16 26.57 37.51 -16.57
N SER A 17 26.76 38.60 -17.20
CA SER A 17 26.20 39.26 -18.36
C SER A 17 25.97 38.42 -19.62
N LEU A 18 24.86 38.76 -20.20
CA LEU A 18 24.34 38.67 -21.55
C LEU A 18 25.33 39.11 -22.64
N LEU A 19 25.44 38.33 -23.69
CA LEU A 19 25.90 38.82 -25.00
C LEU A 19 25.08 38.16 -26.12
N CYS A 20 24.21 38.99 -26.71
CA CYS A 20 23.59 38.74 -28.01
C CYS A 20 24.62 38.76 -29.13
N LEU A 21 24.58 37.81 -30.04
CA LEU A 21 25.04 38.03 -31.39
C LEU A 21 24.11 37.38 -32.41
N SER A 22 23.44 38.21 -33.16
CA SER A 22 22.67 37.93 -34.36
C SER A 22 23.58 37.58 -35.54
N GLY A 23 23.24 36.52 -36.26
CA GLY A 23 23.88 36.21 -37.53
C GLY A 23 22.96 35.34 -38.40
N LEU A 24 22.42 35.97 -39.42
CA LEU A 24 21.62 35.37 -40.49
C LEU A 24 22.48 34.55 -41.47
N ILE A 25 21.79 33.64 -42.18
CA ILE A 25 22.06 33.10 -43.53
C ILE A 25 22.45 31.61 -43.59
N GLY A 26 21.60 30.88 -44.32
CA GLY A 26 22.03 29.80 -45.16
C GLY A 26 21.13 28.56 -45.14
N CYS A 27 20.22 28.47 -46.13
CA CYS A 27 19.55 27.25 -46.54
C CYS A 27 20.51 26.10 -46.79
N SER A 28 20.18 24.90 -46.29
CA SER A 28 20.42 23.66 -47.01
C SER A 28 19.49 22.58 -46.46
N SER A 29 18.55 22.19 -47.32
CA SER A 29 17.69 21.04 -47.15
C SER A 29 18.51 19.76 -47.25
N THR A 30 18.48 18.95 -46.21
CA THR A 30 18.70 17.48 -46.33
C THR A 30 17.72 16.74 -45.43
N SER A 31 16.95 15.96 -46.12
CA SER A 31 15.95 15.02 -45.71
C SER A 31 16.33 14.15 -44.52
N VAL A 32 15.52 14.21 -43.43
CA VAL A 32 15.34 13.10 -42.50
C VAL A 32 13.86 12.71 -42.59
N SER A 33 13.55 11.94 -43.62
CA SER A 33 12.31 11.18 -43.70
C SER A 33 12.72 9.72 -43.87
N ASN A 34 12.79 8.99 -42.76
CA ASN A 34 12.73 7.52 -42.75
C ASN A 34 12.58 7.05 -41.27
N GLY A 35 11.37 7.14 -40.76
CA GLY A 35 11.05 6.61 -39.43
C GLY A 35 9.54 6.56 -39.15
N VAL A 36 8.76 7.38 -39.83
CA VAL A 36 7.31 7.46 -39.61
C VAL A 36 6.50 6.75 -40.71
N GLY A 37 7.12 6.43 -41.84
CA GLY A 37 6.45 5.78 -42.97
C GLY A 37 6.23 4.27 -42.86
N GLN A 38 6.90 3.58 -41.92
CA GLN A 38 6.70 2.12 -41.76
C GLN A 38 5.62 1.75 -40.74
N ALA A 39 5.24 2.64 -39.83
CA ALA A 39 4.16 2.37 -38.89
C ALA A 39 2.75 2.59 -39.50
N LEU A 40 2.63 3.43 -40.52
CA LEU A 40 1.35 3.71 -41.19
C LEU A 40 1.01 2.69 -42.27
N ASN A 41 1.98 2.01 -42.86
CA ASN A 41 1.73 0.98 -43.89
C ASN A 41 1.28 -0.38 -43.30
N ILE A 42 1.35 -0.59 -42.02
CA ILE A 42 0.85 -1.82 -41.38
C ILE A 42 -0.65 -1.72 -41.03
N ILE A 43 -1.19 -0.52 -40.91
CA ILE A 43 -2.61 -0.31 -40.60
C ILE A 43 -3.51 -0.33 -41.85
N GLU A 44 -2.99 0.00 -43.03
CA GLU A 44 -3.77 -0.02 -44.29
C GLU A 44 -3.88 -1.40 -44.96
N GLN A 45 -3.11 -2.42 -44.55
CA GLN A 45 -3.19 -3.77 -45.08
C GLN A 45 -4.14 -4.73 -44.34
N VAL A 46 -4.82 -4.29 -43.30
CA VAL A 46 -5.71 -5.16 -42.49
C VAL A 46 -7.19 -4.96 -42.81
N THR A 47 -7.55 -4.02 -43.70
CA THR A 47 -8.98 -3.70 -43.96
C THR A 47 -9.53 -4.17 -45.28
N ASP A 48 -8.79 -4.94 -46.09
CA ASP A 48 -9.40 -5.47 -47.33
C ASP A 48 -8.92 -6.89 -47.65
N SER A 49 -9.61 -7.87 -47.06
CA SER A 49 -9.82 -9.20 -47.70
C SER A 49 -10.73 -10.06 -46.84
N SER A 50 -12.00 -10.00 -47.14
CA SER A 50 -12.92 -11.10 -46.89
C SER A 50 -12.47 -12.34 -47.68
N ASN A 51 -11.80 -13.27 -47.03
CA ASN A 51 -11.89 -14.68 -47.41
C ASN A 51 -11.52 -15.62 -46.30
N LYS A 52 -12.41 -16.60 -46.10
CA LYS A 52 -12.38 -17.66 -45.12
C LYS A 52 -11.16 -18.56 -45.33
N ASN A 53 -10.31 -18.72 -44.33
CA ASN A 53 -9.66 -20.00 -44.06
C ASN A 53 -9.23 -20.02 -42.56
N ASN A 54 -9.74 -21.02 -41.85
CA ASN A 54 -9.41 -21.34 -40.48
C ASN A 54 -7.91 -21.59 -40.31
N ILE A 55 -7.21 -20.69 -39.65
CA ILE A 55 -5.95 -21.02 -39.03
C ILE A 55 -6.19 -20.94 -37.50
N VAL A 56 -6.28 -22.11 -36.89
CA VAL A 56 -6.27 -22.27 -35.43
C VAL A 56 -4.84 -21.95 -34.97
N LEU A 57 -4.63 -20.71 -34.51
CA LEU A 57 -3.48 -20.37 -33.72
C LEU A 57 -3.81 -20.78 -32.28
N ASN A 58 -3.25 -21.89 -31.86
CA ASN A 58 -3.20 -22.28 -30.44
C ASN A 58 -2.30 -21.26 -29.71
N ASN A 59 -2.90 -20.19 -29.21
CA ASN A 59 -2.29 -19.43 -28.12
C ASN A 59 -2.35 -20.29 -26.86
N PRO A 60 -1.25 -20.41 -26.08
CA PRO A 60 -1.34 -20.97 -24.77
C PRO A 60 -2.31 -20.10 -23.96
N THR A 61 -3.38 -20.72 -23.51
CA THR A 61 -4.37 -20.12 -22.61
C THR A 61 -3.64 -19.76 -21.31
N GLU A 62 -3.26 -18.50 -21.17
CA GLU A 62 -3.01 -17.94 -19.84
C GLU A 62 -4.35 -17.98 -19.10
N ASN A 63 -4.49 -18.93 -18.19
CA ASN A 63 -5.54 -18.95 -17.20
C ASN A 63 -5.25 -17.83 -16.18
N SER A 64 -5.41 -16.58 -16.56
CA SER A 64 -5.54 -15.48 -15.63
C SER A 64 -7.01 -15.36 -15.21
N ASN A 65 -7.48 -16.27 -14.37
CA ASN A 65 -8.60 -16.00 -13.46
C ASN A 65 -8.08 -15.18 -12.27
N GLU A 66 -7.48 -14.03 -12.52
CA GLU A 66 -7.46 -12.95 -11.55
C GLU A 66 -8.87 -12.38 -11.55
N SER A 67 -9.74 -12.95 -10.71
CA SER A 67 -11.03 -12.36 -10.38
C SER A 67 -10.74 -10.98 -9.83
N ASN A 68 -11.24 -9.94 -10.49
CA ASN A 68 -11.16 -8.57 -10.00
C ASN A 68 -11.83 -8.53 -8.61
N ILE A 69 -11.02 -8.51 -7.55
CA ILE A 69 -11.50 -8.51 -6.18
C ILE A 69 -11.91 -7.08 -5.85
N ASP A 70 -13.12 -6.90 -5.38
CA ASP A 70 -13.66 -5.64 -4.88
C ASP A 70 -13.97 -5.71 -3.38
N ILE A 71 -14.29 -4.57 -2.76
CA ILE A 71 -14.58 -4.46 -1.33
C ILE A 71 -15.76 -5.32 -0.87
N ASN A 72 -16.67 -5.71 -1.76
CA ASN A 72 -17.83 -6.54 -1.43
C ASN A 72 -17.50 -8.03 -1.40
N ASN A 73 -16.34 -8.42 -1.93
CA ASN A 73 -15.90 -9.80 -2.11
C ASN A 73 -14.52 -10.05 -1.49
N ILE A 74 -14.22 -9.43 -0.35
CA ILE A 74 -12.97 -9.65 0.36
C ILE A 74 -12.88 -11.11 0.81
N PRO A 75 -11.88 -11.88 0.39
CA PRO A 75 -11.69 -13.25 0.86
C PRO A 75 -11.34 -13.26 2.35
N ALA A 76 -11.61 -14.37 3.02
CA ALA A 76 -11.16 -14.58 4.39
C ALA A 76 -9.62 -14.52 4.46
N TYR A 77 -9.09 -14.01 5.57
CA TYR A 77 -7.64 -13.99 5.80
C TYR A 77 -7.03 -15.38 5.65
N SER A 78 -6.03 -15.50 4.80
CA SER A 78 -5.35 -16.77 4.48
C SER A 78 -3.84 -16.73 4.71
N GLY A 79 -3.35 -15.71 5.44
CA GLY A 79 -1.94 -15.51 5.74
C GLY A 79 -1.28 -14.40 4.90
N ASN A 80 -2.00 -13.77 3.97
CA ASN A 80 -1.53 -12.58 3.27
C ASN A 80 -2.00 -11.34 4.03
N ASP A 81 -1.09 -10.46 4.37
CA ASP A 81 -1.35 -9.26 5.17
C ASP A 81 -2.25 -8.25 4.47
N TYR A 82 -2.22 -8.22 3.15
CA TYR A 82 -3.06 -7.39 2.30
C TYR A 82 -3.39 -8.10 0.98
N ILE A 83 -4.39 -7.59 0.29
CA ILE A 83 -4.73 -7.96 -1.09
C ILE A 83 -4.89 -6.70 -1.93
N VAL A 84 -4.57 -6.81 -3.21
CA VAL A 84 -4.80 -5.75 -4.19
C VAL A 84 -6.26 -5.80 -4.66
N LEU A 85 -6.93 -4.66 -4.67
CA LEU A 85 -8.29 -4.50 -5.16
C LEU A 85 -8.29 -3.80 -6.51
N ASN A 86 -9.26 -4.14 -7.37
CA ASN A 86 -9.51 -3.45 -8.64
C ASN A 86 -8.23 -3.20 -9.46
N ASN A 87 -7.36 -4.21 -9.58
CA ASN A 87 -6.06 -4.10 -10.27
C ASN A 87 -5.19 -2.93 -9.78
N ASN A 88 -5.24 -2.62 -8.50
CA ASN A 88 -4.57 -1.50 -7.84
C ASN A 88 -5.06 -0.09 -8.25
N ILE A 89 -6.20 0.00 -8.94
CA ILE A 89 -6.76 1.27 -9.40
C ILE A 89 -7.80 1.75 -8.38
N PRO A 90 -7.59 2.94 -7.76
CA PRO A 90 -8.57 3.53 -6.85
C PRO A 90 -9.85 3.93 -7.59
N ASN A 91 -10.97 3.86 -6.88
CA ASN A 91 -12.28 4.20 -7.44
C ASN A 91 -12.67 5.63 -7.08
N PHE A 92 -11.93 6.60 -7.63
CA PHE A 92 -12.24 8.03 -7.53
C PHE A 92 -12.89 8.52 -8.82
N SER A 93 -13.81 9.49 -8.71
CA SER A 93 -14.31 10.18 -9.88
C SER A 93 -13.37 11.31 -10.30
N ASP A 94 -13.39 11.68 -11.57
CA ASP A 94 -12.61 12.82 -12.07
C ASP A 94 -12.97 14.13 -11.37
N TYR A 95 -14.18 14.24 -10.82
CA TYR A 95 -14.65 15.41 -10.06
C TYR A 95 -14.01 15.52 -8.69
N ASP A 96 -13.53 14.40 -8.13
CA ASP A 96 -12.86 14.36 -6.83
C ASP A 96 -11.40 14.81 -6.93
N LEU A 97 -10.81 14.74 -8.14
CA LEU A 97 -9.42 15.13 -8.40
C LEU A 97 -9.30 16.67 -8.44
N THR A 98 -9.22 17.28 -7.27
CA THR A 98 -9.13 18.72 -7.06
C THR A 98 -7.82 19.07 -6.34
N THR A 99 -7.31 20.27 -6.56
CA THR A 99 -6.17 20.83 -5.80
C THR A 99 -6.62 21.64 -4.58
N THR A 100 -7.88 21.50 -4.16
CA THR A 100 -8.39 22.09 -2.94
C THR A 100 -8.41 21.04 -1.85
N SER A 101 -7.68 21.27 -0.77
CA SER A 101 -7.64 20.36 0.37
C SER A 101 -9.00 20.27 1.06
N PHE A 102 -9.36 19.07 1.47
CA PHE A 102 -10.52 18.81 2.32
C PHE A 102 -10.31 17.55 3.13
N GLU A 103 -11.08 17.38 4.21
CA GLU A 103 -11.19 16.13 4.96
C GLU A 103 -12.63 15.91 5.40
N GLU A 104 -13.10 14.67 5.30
CA GLU A 104 -14.45 14.27 5.64
C GLU A 104 -14.41 12.92 6.37
N TYR A 105 -15.19 12.83 7.45
CA TYR A 105 -15.31 11.62 8.27
C TYR A 105 -16.79 11.28 8.41
N SER A 106 -17.17 10.08 7.97
CA SER A 106 -18.53 9.60 8.11
C SER A 106 -18.96 9.57 9.58
N PRO A 107 -20.20 9.94 9.91
CA PRO A 107 -20.73 9.73 11.26
C PRO A 107 -20.62 8.27 11.68
N LEU A 108 -20.47 8.03 12.99
CA LEU A 108 -20.54 6.67 13.54
C LEU A 108 -21.92 6.07 13.25
N ASP A 109 -21.94 4.77 12.96
CA ASP A 109 -23.16 4.02 12.79
C ASP A 109 -23.86 3.74 14.15
N SER A 110 -25.00 3.03 14.11
CA SER A 110 -25.76 2.67 15.32
C SER A 110 -25.03 1.76 16.30
N LEU A 111 -23.95 1.11 15.87
CA LEU A 111 -23.08 0.28 16.71
C LEU A 111 -21.84 1.05 17.20
N GLY A 112 -21.72 2.34 16.85
CA GLY A 112 -20.58 3.17 17.19
C GLY A 112 -19.33 2.90 16.36
N ARG A 113 -19.50 2.29 15.16
CA ARG A 113 -18.40 1.97 14.23
C ARG A 113 -18.13 3.12 13.29
N CYS A 114 -16.86 3.34 12.93
CA CYS A 114 -16.49 4.32 11.91
C CYS A 114 -16.99 3.89 10.51
N GLY A 115 -17.38 4.87 9.72
CA GLY A 115 -17.56 4.73 8.28
C GLY A 115 -16.32 5.20 7.52
N VAL A 116 -16.51 5.65 6.29
CA VAL A 116 -15.44 6.13 5.41
C VAL A 116 -14.77 7.38 5.98
N ALA A 117 -13.45 7.41 5.96
CA ALA A 117 -12.63 8.61 6.09
C ALA A 117 -12.08 8.98 4.71
N TYR A 118 -12.23 10.23 4.30
CA TYR A 118 -11.92 10.69 2.96
C TYR A 118 -11.30 12.10 2.99
N ALA A 119 -10.17 12.27 2.32
CA ALA A 119 -9.49 13.55 2.28
C ALA A 119 -8.77 13.77 0.95
N ASN A 120 -8.67 15.02 0.55
CA ASN A 120 -7.69 15.47 -0.43
C ASN A 120 -6.59 16.20 0.34
N ILE A 121 -5.45 15.56 0.48
CA ILE A 121 -4.41 15.95 1.43
C ILE A 121 -3.36 16.81 0.72
N GLY A 122 -3.29 18.08 1.09
CA GLY A 122 -2.19 18.98 0.78
C GLY A 122 -1.33 19.23 2.02
N THR A 123 -0.25 19.97 1.86
CA THR A 123 0.66 20.34 2.98
C THR A 123 -0.03 21.19 4.05
N ASP A 124 -1.12 21.87 3.70
CA ASP A 124 -1.91 22.71 4.59
C ASP A 124 -2.74 21.93 5.62
N LEU A 125 -3.05 20.65 5.34
CA LEU A 125 -3.70 19.76 6.31
C LEU A 125 -2.70 19.02 7.21
N MET A 126 -1.43 18.96 6.84
CA MET A 126 -0.43 18.23 7.62
C MET A 126 -0.16 18.91 8.97
N PRO A 127 0.21 18.13 10.02
CA PRO A 127 0.37 18.70 11.36
C PRO A 127 1.51 19.72 11.43
N THR A 128 1.22 20.84 12.07
CA THR A 128 2.19 21.87 12.45
C THR A 128 2.52 21.82 13.94
N GLU A 129 1.78 21.02 14.71
CA GLU A 129 1.94 20.86 16.15
C GLU A 129 2.16 19.39 16.52
N GLU A 130 2.64 19.14 17.75
CA GLU A 130 2.86 17.80 18.25
C GLU A 130 1.53 17.07 18.50
N ARG A 131 1.56 15.76 18.30
CA ARG A 131 0.41 14.89 18.53
C ARG A 131 0.04 14.85 20.01
N GLU A 132 -1.23 15.05 20.31
CA GLU A 132 -1.79 14.92 21.64
C GLU A 132 -2.23 13.48 21.96
N SER A 133 -2.58 13.26 23.25
CA SER A 133 -3.08 11.97 23.71
C SER A 133 -4.48 11.68 23.20
N ILE A 134 -4.66 10.50 22.60
CA ILE A 134 -5.95 9.97 22.12
C ILE A 134 -6.54 8.91 23.07
N SER A 135 -5.98 8.77 24.28
CA SER A 135 -6.34 7.69 25.22
C SER A 135 -7.80 7.74 25.71
N SER A 136 -8.45 8.90 25.64
CA SER A 136 -9.86 9.09 26.00
C SER A 136 -10.84 8.43 25.02
N VAL A 137 -10.44 8.23 23.75
CA VAL A 137 -11.29 7.60 22.75
C VAL A 137 -11.27 6.08 22.92
N LYS A 138 -12.45 5.48 22.91
CA LYS A 138 -12.64 4.02 22.89
C LYS A 138 -13.47 3.67 21.66
N PRO A 139 -12.83 3.25 20.56
CA PRO A 139 -13.55 2.81 19.37
C PRO A 139 -14.42 1.58 19.64
N SER A 140 -15.32 1.23 18.71
CA SER A 140 -16.12 0.01 18.83
C SER A 140 -15.23 -1.22 19.04
N GLY A 141 -15.66 -2.17 19.87
CA GLY A 141 -14.89 -3.39 20.19
C GLY A 141 -13.58 -3.15 20.96
N TRP A 142 -13.35 -1.96 21.53
CA TRP A 142 -12.11 -1.64 22.26
C TRP A 142 -11.90 -2.52 23.49
N GLN A 143 -10.77 -3.22 23.52
CA GLN A 143 -10.30 -3.99 24.67
C GLN A 143 -8.87 -3.54 25.03
N SER A 144 -8.55 -3.57 26.35
CA SER A 144 -7.18 -3.29 26.81
C SER A 144 -6.48 -4.60 27.19
N ILE A 145 -6.00 -5.32 26.19
CA ILE A 145 -5.42 -6.66 26.32
C ILE A 145 -3.93 -6.60 26.04
N LYS A 146 -3.16 -7.42 26.78
CA LYS A 146 -1.70 -7.53 26.62
C LYS A 146 -1.30 -8.96 26.29
N TYR A 147 -0.31 -9.10 25.40
CA TYR A 147 0.38 -10.33 25.08
C TYR A 147 1.89 -10.08 25.00
N ASP A 148 2.69 -10.99 25.54
CA ASP A 148 4.15 -10.86 25.51
C ASP A 148 4.74 -10.95 24.10
N ILE A 149 4.05 -11.62 23.18
CA ILE A 149 4.45 -11.76 21.78
C ILE A 149 4.15 -10.52 20.92
N VAL A 150 3.41 -9.55 21.46
CA VAL A 150 3.06 -8.31 20.73
C VAL A 150 4.08 -7.24 21.07
N GLU A 151 4.60 -6.54 20.08
CA GLU A 151 5.49 -5.39 20.27
C GLU A 151 4.79 -4.31 21.11
N GLY A 152 5.43 -3.86 22.19
CA GLY A 152 4.84 -2.94 23.18
C GLY A 152 3.76 -3.59 24.05
N LYS A 153 3.53 -4.89 23.90
CA LYS A 153 2.61 -5.77 24.66
C LYS A 153 1.12 -5.51 24.46
N TYR A 154 0.66 -4.31 24.18
CA TYR A 154 -0.76 -4.03 23.94
C TYR A 154 -1.19 -4.48 22.56
N LEU A 155 -2.19 -5.39 22.52
CA LEU A 155 -2.73 -5.92 21.28
C LEU A 155 -3.32 -4.82 20.40
N TYR A 156 -4.17 -3.98 21.00
CA TYR A 156 -4.91 -2.98 20.25
C TYR A 156 -4.32 -1.58 20.38
N ASN A 157 -4.28 -0.91 19.25
CA ASN A 157 -4.05 0.52 19.11
C ASN A 157 -5.38 1.20 18.75
N ARG A 158 -5.49 2.47 19.05
CA ARG A 158 -6.47 3.38 18.44
C ARG A 158 -5.90 3.74 17.09
N SER A 159 -6.24 2.94 16.07
CA SER A 159 -5.73 3.14 14.73
C SER A 159 -6.52 4.24 14.05
N HIS A 160 -5.83 5.27 13.59
CA HIS A 160 -6.43 6.25 12.70
C HIS A 160 -6.76 5.59 11.36
N LEU A 161 -7.89 5.95 10.76
CA LEU A 161 -8.17 5.63 9.36
C LEU A 161 -7.29 6.49 8.46
N ILE A 162 -7.28 7.81 8.67
CA ILE A 162 -6.30 8.73 8.07
C ILE A 162 -5.36 9.16 9.18
N GLY A 163 -4.06 8.83 9.04
CA GLY A 163 -3.04 9.05 10.05
C GLY A 163 -2.86 10.51 10.44
N PHE A 164 -2.56 10.78 11.70
CA PHE A 164 -2.29 12.14 12.21
C PHE A 164 -1.27 12.92 11.36
N GLN A 165 -0.27 12.24 10.83
CA GLN A 165 0.76 12.86 9.98
C GLN A 165 0.22 13.41 8.65
N LEU A 166 -1.00 13.06 8.27
CA LEU A 166 -1.62 13.43 6.99
C LEU A 166 -2.59 14.61 7.14
N THR A 167 -3.42 14.62 8.19
CA THR A 167 -4.49 15.60 8.36
C THR A 167 -4.52 16.28 9.73
N ALA A 168 -3.50 16.07 10.58
CA ALA A 168 -3.45 16.60 11.94
C ALA A 168 -4.64 16.21 12.84
N GLU A 169 -5.58 15.38 12.36
CA GLU A 169 -6.72 14.91 13.13
C GLU A 169 -6.27 14.02 14.29
N ASN A 170 -6.52 14.46 15.51
CA ASN A 170 -5.98 13.80 16.69
C ASN A 170 -6.99 12.83 17.34
N ALA A 171 -7.96 13.32 18.10
CA ALA A 171 -8.90 12.53 18.90
C ALA A 171 -10.30 12.41 18.26
N ASN A 172 -10.39 12.47 16.94
CA ASN A 172 -11.64 12.34 16.19
C ASN A 172 -12.18 10.90 16.30
N LYS A 173 -13.35 10.74 16.91
CA LYS A 173 -13.98 9.43 17.10
C LYS A 173 -14.37 8.77 15.78
N SER A 174 -14.67 9.55 14.75
CA SER A 174 -15.02 9.05 13.41
C SER A 174 -13.80 8.65 12.58
N ASN A 175 -12.59 8.90 13.10
CA ASN A 175 -11.32 8.55 12.45
C ASN A 175 -10.53 7.47 13.21
N LEU A 176 -11.08 6.89 14.29
CA LEU A 176 -10.36 5.96 15.15
C LEU A 176 -11.08 4.62 15.24
N ILE A 177 -10.40 3.54 14.86
CA ILE A 177 -10.90 2.16 14.97
C ILE A 177 -10.05 1.34 15.95
N THR A 178 -10.58 0.22 16.42
CA THR A 178 -9.82 -0.79 17.14
C THR A 178 -8.99 -1.61 16.15
N GLY A 179 -7.70 -1.28 16.02
CA GLY A 179 -6.76 -2.00 15.18
C GLY A 179 -5.69 -2.71 16.00
N THR A 180 -5.18 -3.83 15.54
CA THR A 180 -4.05 -4.48 16.22
C THR A 180 -2.78 -3.64 16.11
N ARG A 181 -1.80 -3.93 16.95
CA ARG A 181 -0.48 -3.30 16.86
C ARG A 181 0.16 -3.56 15.51
N TYR A 182 0.09 -4.81 15.03
CA TYR A 182 0.65 -5.21 13.74
C TYR A 182 -0.04 -4.52 12.58
N PHE A 183 -1.37 -4.55 12.55
CA PHE A 183 -2.17 -3.86 11.54
C PHE A 183 -1.80 -2.36 11.45
N ASN A 184 -1.80 -1.67 12.60
CA ASN A 184 -1.57 -0.23 12.63
C ASN A 184 -0.13 0.16 12.24
N ALA A 185 0.87 -0.55 12.80
CA ALA A 185 2.26 -0.12 12.70
C ALA A 185 3.05 -0.78 11.56
N ASN A 186 2.65 -1.98 11.14
CA ASN A 186 3.37 -2.73 10.12
C ASN A 186 2.64 -2.77 8.79
N LEU A 187 1.30 -2.68 8.80
CA LEU A 187 0.52 -2.85 7.57
C LEU A 187 -0.05 -1.53 7.03
N MET A 188 -0.67 -0.68 7.85
CA MET A 188 -1.19 0.62 7.38
C MET A 188 -0.10 1.68 7.25
N LEU A 189 0.77 1.82 8.26
CA LEU A 189 1.76 2.89 8.32
C LEU A 189 2.67 3.01 7.08
N PRO A 190 3.12 1.92 6.40
CA PRO A 190 3.89 2.05 5.15
C PRO A 190 3.16 2.82 4.04
N TYR A 191 1.85 2.61 3.87
CA TYR A 191 1.03 3.34 2.89
C TYR A 191 0.85 4.80 3.30
N GLU A 192 0.60 5.06 4.58
CA GLU A 192 0.52 6.44 5.10
C GLU A 192 1.83 7.21 4.92
N ASN A 193 2.96 6.56 5.18
CA ASN A 193 4.28 7.16 4.97
C ASN A 193 4.53 7.48 3.50
N MET A 194 4.17 6.57 2.58
CA MET A 194 4.30 6.80 1.14
C MET A 194 3.53 8.06 0.70
N VAL A 195 2.30 8.23 1.18
CA VAL A 195 1.49 9.42 0.91
C VAL A 195 2.12 10.68 1.53
N ALA A 196 2.54 10.61 2.80
CA ALA A 196 3.13 11.73 3.51
C ALA A 196 4.44 12.21 2.88
N ASP A 197 5.30 11.28 2.47
CA ASP A 197 6.60 11.58 1.86
C ASP A 197 6.40 12.20 0.48
N TYR A 198 5.49 11.66 -0.35
CA TYR A 198 5.17 12.26 -1.64
C TYR A 198 4.67 13.72 -1.51
N ILE A 199 3.74 14.00 -0.59
CA ILE A 199 3.23 15.36 -0.38
C ILE A 199 4.35 16.31 0.06
N LYS A 200 5.23 15.89 0.97
CA LYS A 200 6.35 16.69 1.46
C LYS A 200 7.39 16.98 0.36
N GLU A 201 7.65 16.01 -0.51
CA GLU A 201 8.65 16.12 -1.57
C GLU A 201 8.17 16.98 -2.75
N THR A 202 6.88 16.85 -3.10
CA THR A 202 6.33 17.47 -4.31
C THR A 202 5.50 18.71 -4.05
N ASN A 203 4.95 18.87 -2.84
CA ASN A 203 3.91 19.85 -2.48
C ASN A 203 2.60 19.67 -3.29
N ASN A 204 2.40 18.49 -3.87
CA ASN A 204 1.18 18.10 -4.57
C ASN A 204 0.15 17.52 -3.61
N HIS A 205 -1.09 17.39 -4.08
CA HIS A 205 -2.19 16.79 -3.31
C HIS A 205 -2.29 15.28 -3.58
N VAL A 206 -2.76 14.56 -2.57
CA VAL A 206 -3.14 13.15 -2.69
C VAL A 206 -4.57 12.97 -2.23
N LEU A 207 -5.42 12.53 -3.13
CA LEU A 207 -6.76 12.06 -2.79
C LEU A 207 -6.63 10.71 -2.09
N TYR A 208 -7.12 10.60 -0.85
CA TYR A 208 -6.92 9.45 0.02
C TYR A 208 -8.22 9.05 0.70
N ARG A 209 -8.60 7.79 0.59
CA ARG A 209 -9.81 7.25 1.20
C ARG A 209 -9.52 5.96 1.93
N VAL A 210 -10.04 5.85 3.16
CA VAL A 210 -9.93 4.64 3.97
C VAL A 210 -11.34 4.20 4.38
N THR A 211 -11.69 2.97 4.00
CA THR A 211 -13.00 2.37 4.23
C THR A 211 -12.85 1.17 5.15
N PRO A 212 -13.28 1.24 6.42
CA PRO A 212 -13.27 0.08 7.30
C PRO A 212 -14.36 -0.92 6.91
N VAL A 213 -14.03 -2.21 6.94
CA VAL A 213 -14.95 -3.29 6.58
C VAL A 213 -15.33 -4.08 7.83
N PHE A 214 -16.62 -4.15 8.11
CA PHE A 214 -17.18 -4.90 9.22
C PHE A 214 -18.13 -5.98 8.71
N GLU A 215 -17.97 -7.20 9.19
CA GLU A 215 -18.91 -8.27 8.88
C GLU A 215 -20.12 -8.20 9.81
N GLY A 216 -21.31 -8.11 9.24
CA GLY A 216 -22.57 -8.06 10.01
C GLY A 216 -22.52 -7.05 11.15
N ASN A 217 -22.74 -7.51 12.39
CA ASN A 217 -22.74 -6.70 13.60
C ASN A 217 -21.39 -6.69 14.35
N ASN A 218 -20.31 -7.11 13.74
CA ASN A 218 -18.99 -7.11 14.34
C ASN A 218 -18.59 -5.69 14.77
N LEU A 219 -18.00 -5.58 15.96
CA LEU A 219 -17.55 -4.30 16.53
C LEU A 219 -16.11 -3.93 16.13
N VAL A 220 -15.33 -4.90 15.66
CA VAL A 220 -13.97 -4.71 15.16
C VAL A 220 -13.97 -4.94 13.65
N ALA A 221 -13.35 -4.04 12.91
CA ALA A 221 -13.23 -4.19 11.45
C ALA A 221 -12.32 -5.38 11.11
N THR A 222 -12.69 -6.18 10.11
CA THR A 222 -11.83 -7.25 9.58
C THR A 222 -10.60 -6.72 8.87
N GLY A 223 -10.67 -5.47 8.42
CA GLY A 223 -9.60 -4.73 7.77
C GLY A 223 -10.10 -3.40 7.25
N VAL A 224 -9.27 -2.74 6.47
CA VAL A 224 -9.60 -1.49 5.78
C VAL A 224 -9.21 -1.57 4.32
N GLN A 225 -10.06 -1.03 3.44
CA GLN A 225 -9.60 -0.64 2.11
C GLN A 225 -8.88 0.70 2.21
N MET A 226 -7.70 0.80 1.62
CA MET A 226 -6.93 2.03 1.49
C MET A 226 -6.76 2.34 0.01
N GLU A 227 -7.20 3.52 -0.40
CA GLU A 227 -7.13 4.01 -1.78
C GLU A 227 -6.42 5.35 -1.80
N ALA A 228 -5.50 5.54 -2.73
CA ALA A 228 -4.82 6.82 -2.93
C ALA A 228 -4.55 7.11 -4.40
N LYS A 229 -4.60 8.38 -4.76
CA LYS A 229 -4.18 8.87 -6.06
C LYS A 229 -3.64 10.29 -5.94
N SER A 230 -2.42 10.53 -6.44
CA SER A 230 -1.87 11.88 -6.56
C SER A 230 -2.61 12.67 -7.63
N VAL A 231 -2.88 13.95 -7.34
CA VAL A 231 -3.83 14.75 -8.14
C VAL A 231 -3.15 15.40 -9.32
N GLU A 232 -2.11 16.20 -9.08
CA GLU A 232 -1.50 17.06 -10.10
C GLU A 232 -0.81 16.27 -11.22
N ASP A 233 -0.29 15.09 -10.92
CA ASP A 233 0.34 14.17 -11.87
C ASP A 233 -0.57 13.01 -12.30
N ASN A 234 -1.87 13.06 -11.88
CA ASN A 234 -2.88 12.08 -12.25
C ASN A 234 -2.53 10.62 -11.88
N GLY A 235 -1.89 10.43 -10.72
CA GLY A 235 -1.55 9.12 -10.17
C GLY A 235 -0.16 8.62 -10.56
N GLU A 236 0.66 9.41 -11.26
CA GLU A 236 2.02 8.98 -11.64
C GLU A 236 2.91 8.77 -10.40
N GLY A 237 2.76 9.60 -9.38
CA GLY A 237 3.54 9.50 -8.14
C GLY A 237 2.93 8.56 -7.11
N ILE A 238 1.62 8.61 -6.91
CA ILE A 238 0.88 7.76 -5.95
C ILE A 238 -0.38 7.22 -6.62
N GLU A 239 -0.48 5.91 -6.73
CA GLU A 239 -1.71 5.22 -7.10
C GLU A 239 -1.75 3.83 -6.45
N PHE A 240 -2.73 3.59 -5.56
CA PHE A 240 -2.97 2.27 -5.00
C PHE A 240 -4.42 2.06 -4.54
N ASN A 241 -4.83 0.79 -4.54
CA ASN A 241 -6.10 0.31 -4.01
C ASN A 241 -5.89 -1.07 -3.39
N VAL A 242 -5.81 -1.13 -2.08
CA VAL A 242 -5.50 -2.34 -1.33
C VAL A 242 -6.48 -2.53 -0.18
N PHE A 243 -6.72 -3.79 0.18
CA PHE A 243 -7.36 -4.13 1.45
C PHE A 243 -6.32 -4.69 2.41
N VAL A 244 -6.22 -4.09 3.58
CA VAL A 244 -5.28 -4.46 4.64
C VAL A 244 -6.03 -5.16 5.76
N TYR A 245 -5.63 -6.39 6.10
CA TYR A 245 -6.30 -7.19 7.14
C TYR A 245 -5.94 -6.72 8.54
N ASN A 246 -6.95 -6.60 9.40
CA ASN A 246 -6.76 -6.26 10.82
C ASN A 246 -6.45 -7.52 11.64
N VAL A 247 -5.23 -7.99 11.53
CA VAL A 247 -4.73 -9.23 12.13
C VAL A 247 -3.53 -8.97 13.04
N GLN A 248 -3.22 -9.94 13.90
CA GLN A 248 -1.99 -9.97 14.70
C GLN A 248 -1.41 -11.38 14.64
N PRO A 249 -0.17 -11.57 14.14
CA PRO A 249 0.47 -12.88 14.12
C PRO A 249 0.45 -13.54 15.51
N GLY A 250 0.05 -14.81 15.56
CA GLY A 250 -0.01 -15.59 16.81
C GLY A 250 -1.20 -15.26 17.73
N ILE A 251 -2.15 -14.42 17.29
CA ILE A 251 -3.35 -14.06 18.06
C ILE A 251 -4.59 -14.33 17.21
N THR A 252 -5.58 -14.99 17.80
CA THR A 252 -6.94 -15.09 17.25
C THR A 252 -7.81 -13.98 17.80
N ILE A 253 -8.55 -13.28 16.94
CA ILE A 253 -9.42 -12.16 17.28
C ILE A 253 -10.87 -12.59 17.09
N ASP A 254 -11.70 -12.33 18.07
CA ASP A 254 -13.16 -12.31 17.94
C ASP A 254 -13.60 -10.91 17.47
N TYR A 255 -13.84 -10.75 16.19
CA TYR A 255 -14.24 -9.46 15.61
C TYR A 255 -15.62 -8.99 16.08
N ALA A 256 -16.48 -9.90 16.58
CA ALA A 256 -17.77 -9.50 17.12
C ALA A 256 -17.63 -8.64 18.38
N THR A 257 -16.64 -8.91 19.23
CA THR A 257 -16.50 -8.27 20.55
C THR A 257 -15.17 -7.57 20.79
N GLY A 258 -14.12 -7.89 20.01
CA GLY A 258 -12.75 -7.49 20.28
C GLY A 258 -12.05 -8.39 21.29
N ALA A 259 -12.67 -9.46 21.80
CA ALA A 259 -11.99 -10.46 22.59
C ALA A 259 -10.90 -11.16 21.75
N SER A 260 -9.89 -11.70 22.41
CA SER A 260 -8.77 -12.35 21.72
C SER A 260 -8.12 -13.42 22.59
N ALA A 261 -7.42 -14.35 21.94
CA ALA A 261 -6.65 -15.40 22.58
C ALA A 261 -5.36 -15.65 21.78
N LEU A 262 -4.35 -16.25 22.43
CA LEU A 262 -3.22 -16.81 21.70
C LEU A 262 -3.77 -17.84 20.71
N ALA A 263 -3.30 -17.78 19.45
CA ALA A 263 -3.59 -18.83 18.50
C ALA A 263 -3.07 -20.15 19.10
N SER A 264 -3.97 -21.12 19.32
CA SER A 264 -3.54 -22.45 19.74
C SER A 264 -2.69 -23.04 18.61
N GLU A 265 -1.47 -23.48 18.93
CA GLU A 265 -0.79 -24.43 18.06
C GLU A 265 -1.75 -25.61 17.91
N GLU A 266 -2.26 -25.88 16.72
CA GLU A 266 -2.96 -27.11 16.44
C GLU A 266 -1.95 -28.24 16.69
N ILE A 267 -2.05 -28.86 17.89
CA ILE A 267 -1.37 -30.11 18.16
C ILE A 267 -2.06 -31.13 17.26
N HIS A 268 -1.50 -31.35 16.08
CA HIS A 268 -1.86 -32.52 15.30
C HIS A 268 -1.45 -33.76 16.11
N SER A 269 -2.38 -34.26 16.90
CA SER A 269 -2.32 -35.63 17.37
C SER A 269 -2.37 -36.53 16.12
N GLU A 270 -1.26 -37.21 15.88
CA GLU A 270 -1.15 -38.23 14.83
C GLU A 270 -2.20 -39.34 15.08
N GLU A 271 -3.33 -39.27 14.40
CA GLU A 271 -4.10 -40.45 14.06
C GLU A 271 -3.82 -40.81 12.59
N SER A 272 -3.18 -41.96 12.45
CA SER A 272 -2.88 -42.60 11.17
C SER A 272 -4.12 -42.70 10.30
N SER A 273 -4.20 -41.93 9.21
CA SER A 273 -4.85 -42.42 7.99
C SER A 273 -4.27 -41.67 6.78
N ASN A 274 -3.72 -42.45 5.87
CA ASN A 274 -3.17 -42.04 4.58
C ASN A 274 -4.09 -41.08 3.84
N ASN A 275 -3.67 -39.78 3.70
CA ASN A 275 -3.98 -38.99 2.52
C ASN A 275 -2.96 -37.88 2.36
N SER A 276 -2.44 -37.76 1.15
CA SER A 276 -1.45 -36.79 0.70
C SER A 276 -1.86 -35.35 1.04
N SER A 277 -1.34 -34.77 2.12
CA SER A 277 -1.51 -33.36 2.43
C SER A 277 -0.30 -32.57 1.97
N ASN A 278 -0.50 -31.67 1.00
CA ASN A 278 0.46 -30.65 0.59
C ASN A 278 0.81 -29.76 1.79
N LYS A 279 1.94 -30.04 2.43
CA LYS A 279 2.55 -29.14 3.42
C LYS A 279 2.96 -27.87 2.69
N LYS A 280 2.26 -26.74 2.94
CA LYS A 280 2.60 -25.44 2.36
C LYS A 280 4.03 -25.08 2.80
N THR A 281 4.95 -25.12 1.88
CA THR A 281 6.38 -24.85 2.13
C THR A 281 6.59 -23.33 2.02
N ILE A 282 6.88 -22.66 3.14
CA ILE A 282 7.22 -21.22 3.12
C ILE A 282 8.65 -21.06 2.60
N ILE A 283 8.82 -20.20 1.63
CA ILE A 283 10.12 -19.79 1.08
C ILE A 283 10.49 -18.45 1.67
N ARG A 284 11.68 -18.32 2.24
CA ARG A 284 12.15 -17.10 2.88
C ARG A 284 13.11 -16.35 1.96
N GLY A 285 12.78 -15.13 1.57
CA GLY A 285 13.60 -14.26 0.72
C GLY A 285 14.18 -13.08 1.49
N ASN A 286 15.30 -12.57 1.04
CA ASN A 286 15.91 -11.34 1.54
C ASN A 286 15.71 -10.22 0.50
N SER A 287 14.92 -9.20 0.84
CA SER A 287 14.56 -8.12 -0.08
C SER A 287 15.77 -7.32 -0.58
N LYS A 288 16.85 -7.26 0.20
CA LYS A 288 18.07 -6.53 -0.15
C LYS A 288 18.96 -7.31 -1.12
N SER A 289 19.17 -8.61 -0.85
CA SER A 289 20.06 -9.45 -1.69
C SER A 289 19.34 -10.11 -2.86
N LYS A 290 18.00 -10.14 -2.85
CA LYS A 290 17.15 -10.87 -3.79
C LYS A 290 17.50 -12.36 -3.86
N ILE A 291 17.89 -12.94 -2.71
CA ILE A 291 18.16 -14.37 -2.56
C ILE A 291 17.05 -14.98 -1.70
N TYR A 292 16.52 -16.14 -2.11
CA TYR A 292 15.59 -16.91 -1.31
C TYR A 292 16.19 -18.24 -0.86
N HIS A 293 15.67 -18.73 0.27
CA HIS A 293 16.05 -19.99 0.91
C HIS A 293 14.82 -20.88 1.09
N CYS A 294 14.99 -22.16 0.80
CA CYS A 294 13.96 -23.18 1.07
C CYS A 294 14.19 -23.82 2.44
N PRO A 295 13.15 -24.37 3.08
CA PRO A 295 13.29 -25.14 4.31
C PRO A 295 14.38 -26.22 4.19
N GLY A 296 15.20 -26.33 5.22
CA GLY A 296 16.34 -27.26 5.26
C GLY A 296 17.63 -26.76 4.62
N GLN A 297 17.65 -25.57 4.00
CA GLN A 297 18.91 -24.93 3.61
C GLN A 297 19.58 -24.26 4.83
N ARG A 298 20.91 -24.22 4.81
CA ARG A 298 21.75 -23.80 5.96
C ARG A 298 21.32 -22.46 6.59
N ASP A 299 20.97 -21.48 5.79
CA ASP A 299 20.64 -20.14 6.28
C ASP A 299 19.13 -19.86 6.35
N TYR A 300 18.29 -20.86 6.12
CA TYR A 300 16.83 -20.70 6.13
C TYR A 300 16.31 -20.23 7.50
N GLU A 301 16.79 -20.85 8.59
CA GLU A 301 16.37 -20.48 9.94
C GLU A 301 16.93 -19.11 10.35
N ASN A 302 18.15 -18.78 9.94
CA ASN A 302 18.79 -17.50 10.21
C ASN A 302 18.08 -16.32 9.54
N MET A 303 17.26 -16.60 8.51
CA MET A 303 16.46 -15.56 7.84
C MET A 303 15.29 -15.06 8.68
N SER A 304 14.82 -15.83 9.67
CA SER A 304 13.66 -15.43 10.52
C SER A 304 13.88 -14.12 11.25
N ASP A 305 15.11 -13.78 11.60
CA ASP A 305 15.46 -12.57 12.35
C ASP A 305 15.91 -11.41 11.45
N SER A 306 15.83 -11.59 10.13
CA SER A 306 16.26 -10.58 9.16
C SER A 306 15.22 -9.47 9.00
N VAL A 307 15.63 -8.22 9.16
CA VAL A 307 14.81 -7.04 8.86
C VAL A 307 14.45 -6.93 7.36
N TYR A 308 15.06 -7.75 6.51
CA TYR A 308 14.82 -7.83 5.07
C TYR A 308 14.03 -9.07 4.68
N LEU A 309 13.43 -9.80 5.65
CA LEU A 309 12.68 -11.02 5.39
C LEU A 309 11.42 -10.73 4.58
N ILE A 310 11.24 -11.50 3.51
CA ILE A 310 9.98 -11.64 2.77
C ILE A 310 9.66 -13.12 2.65
N ASN A 311 8.40 -13.49 2.91
CA ASN A 311 7.93 -14.86 2.78
C ASN A 311 7.19 -15.04 1.45
N PHE A 312 7.44 -16.16 0.79
CA PHE A 312 6.74 -16.59 -0.42
C PHE A 312 6.09 -17.95 -0.17
N ASN A 313 4.96 -18.19 -0.82
CA ASN A 313 4.22 -19.44 -0.68
C ASN A 313 4.80 -20.57 -1.55
N SER A 314 5.65 -20.23 -2.52
CA SER A 314 6.32 -21.19 -3.40
C SER A 314 7.63 -20.61 -3.95
N GLU A 315 8.47 -21.48 -4.52
CA GLU A 315 9.70 -21.05 -5.22
C GLU A 315 9.35 -20.27 -6.50
N GLU A 316 8.26 -20.62 -7.18
CA GLU A 316 7.78 -19.92 -8.38
C GLU A 316 7.40 -18.49 -8.06
N GLU A 317 6.74 -18.25 -6.93
CA GLU A 317 6.39 -16.91 -6.45
C GLU A 317 7.64 -16.07 -6.18
N ALA A 318 8.64 -16.64 -5.50
CA ALA A 318 9.91 -15.98 -5.26
C ALA A 318 10.66 -15.64 -6.56
N ILE A 319 10.66 -16.55 -7.53
CA ILE A 319 11.28 -16.34 -8.85
C ILE A 319 10.54 -15.24 -9.62
N ALA A 320 9.21 -15.27 -9.65
CA ALA A 320 8.39 -14.23 -10.29
C ALA A 320 8.63 -12.84 -9.68
N ALA A 321 8.90 -12.76 -8.36
CA ALA A 321 9.28 -11.55 -7.65
C ALA A 321 10.75 -11.13 -7.88
N GLY A 322 11.47 -11.81 -8.79
CA GLY A 322 12.87 -11.48 -9.14
C GLY A 322 13.93 -11.98 -8.15
N TYR A 323 13.58 -13.00 -7.34
CA TYR A 323 14.54 -13.61 -6.42
C TYR A 323 15.22 -14.83 -7.05
N ARG A 324 16.45 -15.09 -6.66
CA ARG A 324 17.21 -16.29 -7.04
C ARG A 324 17.43 -17.19 -5.82
N LYS A 325 17.47 -18.49 -6.07
CA LYS A 325 17.73 -19.49 -5.02
C LYS A 325 19.14 -19.34 -4.44
N ALA A 326 19.26 -19.49 -3.12
CA ALA A 326 20.57 -19.59 -2.47
C ALA A 326 21.34 -20.81 -3.01
N SER A 327 22.62 -20.63 -3.29
CA SER A 327 23.53 -21.75 -3.56
C SER A 327 23.71 -22.58 -2.28
N LYS A 328 23.85 -23.88 -2.42
CA LYS A 328 24.04 -24.80 -1.29
C LYS A 328 25.29 -24.47 -0.47
#